data_c141abe607fd7bca588ab086e876636f
#
_entry.id   c141abe607fd7bca588ab086e876636f
#
_cell.length_a   1.000
_cell.length_b   1.000
_cell.length_c   1.000
_cell.angle_alpha   90.00
_cell.angle_beta   90.00
_cell.angle_gamma   90.00
#
_symmetry.space_group_name_H-M   'P 1'
#
loop_
_entity.id
_entity.type
_entity.pdbx_description
1 polymer ?
#
loop_
_entity_poly.entity_id
_entity_poly.type
_entity_poly.pdbx_seq_one_letter_code
_entity_poly.pdbx_strand_id
1 'polypeptide(L)'
;IKPLNQTFVIVTSNIPKTEKNNYLYVDYNNYLIPDDLISDNAGLMLLQLLKRCEAAEVFLAGFDGFHYGQRENYYSDDLNFPVYKDHIYEKRKRIRKQLSEFAQTMKITFLTPSVYQGETYV
;
A
#
# COMPACT_ATOMS: atom_id res chain seq x y z
N ILE A 1 -26.95 -0.18 -4.18
CA ILE A 1 -25.88 0.77 -3.83
C ILE A 1 -25.28 1.31 -5.11
N LYS A 2 -25.46 2.57 -5.36
CA LYS A 2 -24.80 3.22 -6.50
C LYS A 2 -23.31 3.21 -6.26
N PRO A 3 -22.49 2.73 -7.21
CA PRO A 3 -21.06 2.90 -7.09
C PRO A 3 -20.74 4.40 -7.03
N LEU A 4 -19.88 4.77 -6.11
CA LEU A 4 -19.38 6.13 -6.05
C LEU A 4 -18.47 6.35 -7.26
N ASN A 5 -18.95 7.10 -8.25
CA ASN A 5 -18.15 7.51 -9.40
C ASN A 5 -17.22 8.66 -9.02
N GLN A 6 -16.66 8.60 -7.82
CA GLN A 6 -15.77 9.65 -7.32
C GLN A 6 -14.42 9.06 -6.99
N THR A 7 -13.39 9.65 -7.55
CA THR A 7 -12.02 9.35 -7.21
C THR A 7 -11.56 10.34 -6.15
N PHE A 8 -11.11 9.82 -5.02
CA PHE A 8 -10.50 10.62 -3.98
C PHE A 8 -8.99 10.39 -3.99
N VAL A 9 -8.25 11.47 -3.77
CA VAL A 9 -6.81 11.40 -3.58
C VAL A 9 -6.54 11.59 -2.09
N ILE A 10 -5.90 10.59 -1.48
CA ILE A 10 -5.52 10.67 -0.08
C ILE A 10 -4.06 11.09 -0.02
N VAL A 11 -3.81 12.21 0.63
CA VAL A 11 -2.48 12.81 0.71
C VAL A 11 -2.04 12.85 2.15
N THR A 12 -0.85 12.35 2.40
CA THR A 12 -0.26 12.37 3.74
C THR A 12 0.38 13.74 4.03
N SER A 13 0.42 14.13 5.29
CA SER A 13 0.85 15.45 5.74
C SER A 13 2.33 15.77 5.44
N ASN A 14 3.13 14.78 5.10
CA ASN A 14 4.52 14.98 4.70
C ASN A 14 4.67 15.48 3.25
N ILE A 15 3.58 15.56 2.49
CA ILE A 15 3.55 16.09 1.14
C ILE A 15 3.03 17.54 1.19
N PRO A 16 3.63 18.48 0.44
CA PRO A 16 3.11 19.86 0.41
C PRO A 16 1.64 19.93 0.03
N LYS A 17 0.89 20.71 0.81
CA LYS A 17 -0.54 20.82 0.62
C LYS A 17 -0.87 21.59 -0.66
N THR A 18 -1.72 21.03 -1.51
CA THR A 18 -2.31 21.72 -2.66
C THR A 18 -3.82 21.77 -2.47
N GLU A 19 -4.43 22.88 -2.86
CA GLU A 19 -5.88 23.04 -2.74
C GLU A 19 -6.58 22.40 -3.94
N LYS A 20 -7.04 21.16 -3.76
CA LYS A 20 -7.90 20.48 -4.72
C LYS A 20 -9.08 19.86 -3.99
N ASN A 21 -10.26 19.96 -4.59
CA ASN A 21 -11.52 19.60 -3.94
C ASN A 21 -11.65 18.09 -3.63
N ASN A 22 -10.97 17.24 -4.39
CA ASN A 22 -11.02 15.80 -4.20
C ASN A 22 -9.84 15.23 -3.39
N TYR A 23 -9.04 16.11 -2.77
CA TYR A 23 -7.92 15.69 -1.96
C TYR A 23 -8.34 15.60 -0.49
N LEU A 24 -8.05 14.45 0.12
CA LEU A 24 -8.20 14.20 1.54
C LEU A 24 -6.82 14.16 2.18
N TYR A 25 -6.61 14.98 3.18
CA TYR A 25 -5.33 15.06 3.88
C TYR A 25 -5.41 14.29 5.19
N VAL A 26 -4.44 13.42 5.41
CA VAL A 26 -4.34 12.62 6.63
C VAL A 26 -2.98 12.85 7.29
N ASP A 27 -2.93 12.73 8.60
CA ASP A 27 -1.68 12.87 9.33
C ASP A 27 -0.81 11.64 9.10
N TYR A 28 0.31 11.87 8.43
CA TYR A 28 1.28 10.83 8.10
C TYR A 28 1.67 9.97 9.31
N ASN A 29 1.96 10.61 10.43
CA ASN A 29 2.43 9.91 11.63
C ASN A 29 1.38 8.96 12.24
N ASN A 30 0.10 9.22 12.00
CA ASN A 30 -0.98 8.40 12.55
C ASN A 30 -1.19 7.09 11.82
N TYR A 31 -0.63 6.93 10.64
CA TYR A 31 -0.86 5.76 9.77
C TYR A 31 0.39 4.95 9.49
N LEU A 32 1.51 5.30 10.12
CA LEU A 32 2.74 4.52 9.99
C LEU A 32 2.53 3.10 10.51
N ILE A 33 3.07 2.14 9.79
CA ILE A 33 3.04 0.75 10.21
C ILE A 33 4.11 0.55 11.30
N PRO A 34 3.82 -0.21 12.37
CA PRO A 34 4.78 -0.43 13.46
C PRO A 34 5.86 -1.45 13.08
N ASP A 35 6.55 -1.20 12.00
CA ASP A 35 7.66 -1.99 11.49
C ASP A 35 8.59 -1.04 10.73
N ASP A 36 9.78 -0.80 11.23
CA ASP A 36 10.70 0.22 10.71
C ASP A 36 11.04 0.03 9.23
N LEU A 37 11.05 -1.21 8.75
CA LEU A 37 11.43 -1.50 7.37
C LEU A 37 10.33 -1.12 6.36
N ILE A 38 9.08 -1.13 6.80
CA ILE A 38 7.91 -0.91 5.94
C ILE A 38 6.96 0.15 6.49
N SER A 39 7.42 0.93 7.46
CA SER A 39 6.58 1.88 8.20
C SER A 39 5.86 2.89 7.30
N ASP A 40 6.52 3.35 6.25
CA ASP A 40 6.01 4.37 5.33
C ASP A 40 5.55 3.80 3.98
N ASN A 41 5.29 2.51 3.91
CA ASN A 41 4.72 1.93 2.70
C ASN A 41 3.32 2.48 2.46
N ALA A 42 3.14 3.21 1.37
CA ALA A 42 1.90 3.94 1.08
C ALA A 42 0.68 3.01 1.01
N GLY A 43 0.82 1.85 0.40
CA GLY A 43 -0.27 0.88 0.29
C GLY A 43 -0.71 0.35 1.65
N LEU A 44 0.24 0.02 2.53
CA LEU A 44 -0.06 -0.45 3.87
C LEU A 44 -0.65 0.66 4.74
N MET A 45 -0.18 1.89 4.59
CA MET A 45 -0.75 3.04 5.30
C MET A 45 -2.20 3.27 4.89
N LEU A 46 -2.50 3.12 3.60
CA LEU A 46 -3.88 3.21 3.12
C LEU A 46 -4.76 2.10 3.71
N LEU A 47 -4.26 0.88 3.76
CA LEU A 47 -5.00 -0.23 4.38
C LEU A 47 -5.24 0.04 5.87
N GLN A 48 -4.29 0.65 6.56
CA GLN A 48 -4.45 1.05 7.95
C GLN A 48 -5.59 2.07 8.10
N LEU A 49 -5.64 3.05 7.21
CA LEU A 49 -6.73 4.02 7.18
C LEU A 49 -8.09 3.33 6.94
N LEU A 50 -8.16 2.45 5.96
CA LEU A 50 -9.38 1.73 5.63
C LEU A 50 -9.83 0.81 6.76
N LYS A 51 -8.90 0.18 7.46
CA LYS A 51 -9.20 -0.61 8.64
C LYS A 51 -9.84 0.25 9.74
N ARG A 52 -9.30 1.43 9.98
CA ARG A 52 -9.87 2.37 10.97
C ARG A 52 -11.24 2.87 10.56
N CYS A 53 -11.52 2.93 9.25
CA CYS A 53 -12.85 3.25 8.72
C CYS A 53 -13.79 2.03 8.71
N GLU A 54 -13.35 0.90 9.23
CA GLU A 54 -14.12 -0.35 9.29
C GLU A 54 -14.54 -0.87 7.91
N ALA A 55 -13.69 -0.68 6.91
CA ALA A 55 -13.93 -1.23 5.58
C ALA A 55 -13.99 -2.76 5.64
N ALA A 56 -15.05 -3.34 5.05
CA ALA A 56 -15.24 -4.78 5.04
C ALA A 56 -14.48 -5.46 3.90
N GLU A 57 -14.34 -4.78 2.79
CA GLU A 57 -13.73 -5.33 1.58
C GLU A 57 -12.93 -4.25 0.86
N VAL A 58 -11.76 -4.63 0.34
CA VAL A 58 -10.85 -3.74 -0.36
C VAL A 58 -10.36 -4.43 -1.62
N PHE A 59 -10.37 -3.70 -2.72
CA PHE A 59 -9.80 -4.14 -3.99
C PHE A 59 -8.52 -3.34 -4.25
N LEU A 60 -7.42 -4.05 -4.46
CA LEU A 60 -6.10 -3.44 -4.65
C LEU A 60 -5.67 -3.53 -6.11
N ALA A 61 -5.29 -2.39 -6.68
CA ALA A 61 -4.68 -2.31 -7.99
C ALA A 61 -3.35 -1.58 -7.87
N GLY A 62 -2.34 -2.04 -8.62
CA GLY A 62 -1.03 -1.40 -8.58
C GLY A 62 -0.21 -1.73 -7.33
N PHE A 63 -0.60 -2.74 -6.57
CA PHE A 63 0.12 -3.19 -5.39
C PHE A 63 1.00 -4.39 -5.77
N ASP A 64 1.88 -4.16 -6.73
CA ASP A 64 2.60 -5.24 -7.42
C ASP A 64 3.75 -5.81 -6.60
N GLY A 65 4.40 -4.97 -5.82
CA GLY A 65 5.60 -5.32 -5.09
C GLY A 65 6.88 -5.15 -5.91
N PHE A 66 8.01 -5.17 -5.22
CA PHE A 66 9.31 -5.08 -5.88
C PHE A 66 9.75 -6.46 -6.36
N HIS A 67 10.26 -6.51 -7.59
CA HIS A 67 10.81 -7.71 -8.19
C HIS A 67 12.34 -7.68 -8.15
N TYR A 68 12.90 -8.86 -8.01
CA TYR A 68 14.32 -9.09 -8.00
C TYR A 68 14.95 -8.84 -9.35
N GLY A 69 16.07 -8.13 -9.38
CA GLY A 69 16.87 -7.93 -10.58
C GLY A 69 16.19 -7.11 -11.66
N GLN A 70 15.01 -6.59 -11.42
CA GLN A 70 14.34 -5.70 -12.35
C GLN A 70 14.77 -4.27 -12.11
N ARG A 71 15.06 -3.55 -13.20
CA ARG A 71 15.36 -2.12 -13.15
C ARG A 71 14.11 -1.28 -13.01
N GLU A 72 12.98 -1.79 -13.52
CA GLU A 72 11.74 -1.04 -13.66
C GLU A 72 10.71 -1.55 -12.65
N ASN A 73 10.79 -1.06 -11.42
CA ASN A 73 9.79 -1.31 -10.40
C ASN A 73 8.69 -0.25 -10.40
N TYR A 74 8.89 0.83 -11.14
CA TYR A 74 7.94 1.94 -11.28
C TYR A 74 7.75 2.26 -12.75
N TYR A 75 6.64 2.91 -13.08
CA TYR A 75 6.33 3.31 -14.46
C TYR A 75 7.27 4.37 -15.02
N SER A 76 8.02 5.06 -14.17
CA SER A 76 8.99 6.10 -14.54
C SER A 76 10.36 5.76 -13.96
N ASP A 77 11.42 5.89 -14.76
CA ASP A 77 12.80 5.65 -14.32
C ASP A 77 13.21 6.55 -13.16
N ASP A 78 12.66 7.76 -13.09
CA ASP A 78 12.93 8.69 -11.99
C ASP A 78 12.48 8.16 -10.62
N LEU A 79 11.56 7.20 -10.61
CA LEU A 79 11.05 6.59 -9.40
C LEU A 79 11.76 5.27 -9.06
N ASN A 80 12.65 4.79 -9.91
CA ASN A 80 13.42 3.58 -9.65
C ASN A 80 14.61 3.88 -8.76
N PHE A 81 14.65 3.23 -7.61
CA PHE A 81 15.77 3.30 -6.69
C PHE A 81 16.51 1.97 -6.68
N PRO A 82 17.84 1.97 -6.44
CA PRO A 82 18.55 0.71 -6.22
C PRO A 82 17.94 -0.01 -5.04
N VAL A 83 17.46 -1.23 -5.27
CA VAL A 83 16.89 -2.08 -4.21
C VAL A 83 17.78 -3.29 -4.07
N TYR A 84 18.38 -3.43 -2.89
CA TYR A 84 19.23 -4.56 -2.60
C TYR A 84 18.41 -5.83 -2.37
N LYS A 85 18.94 -6.93 -2.86
CA LYS A 85 18.30 -8.25 -2.84
C LYS A 85 17.77 -8.64 -1.46
N ASP A 86 18.59 -8.48 -0.43
CA ASP A 86 18.23 -8.88 0.93
C ASP A 86 17.09 -8.01 1.48
N HIS A 87 17.08 -6.74 1.13
CA HIS A 87 16.01 -5.82 1.53
C HIS A 87 14.69 -6.15 0.85
N ILE A 88 14.72 -6.59 -0.42
CA ILE A 88 13.50 -7.01 -1.11
C ILE A 88 12.87 -8.21 -0.42
N TYR A 89 13.64 -9.22 -0.08
CA TYR A 89 13.13 -10.41 0.61
C TYR A 89 12.51 -10.07 1.95
N GLU A 90 13.23 -9.32 2.74
CA GLU A 90 12.78 -8.99 4.08
C GLU A 90 11.54 -8.09 4.03
N LYS A 91 11.52 -7.09 3.15
CA LYS A 91 10.35 -6.25 2.94
C LYS A 91 9.15 -7.05 2.47
N ARG A 92 9.34 -7.94 1.51
CA ARG A 92 8.27 -8.79 0.99
C ARG A 92 7.66 -9.65 2.10
N LYS A 93 8.49 -10.26 2.90
CA LYS A 93 8.07 -11.08 4.03
C LYS A 93 7.23 -10.27 5.04
N ARG A 94 7.71 -9.09 5.39
CA ARG A 94 7.03 -8.24 6.36
C ARG A 94 5.73 -7.66 5.82
N ILE A 95 5.70 -7.30 4.54
CA ILE A 95 4.47 -6.85 3.89
C ILE A 95 3.43 -7.96 3.85
N ARG A 96 3.83 -9.19 3.51
CA ARG A 96 2.93 -10.34 3.52
C ARG A 96 2.34 -10.57 4.91
N LYS A 97 3.17 -10.51 5.93
CA LYS A 97 2.71 -10.64 7.31
C LYS A 97 1.68 -9.56 7.66
N GLN A 98 1.96 -8.34 7.27
CA GLN A 98 1.06 -7.21 7.53
C GLN A 98 -0.27 -7.36 6.76
N LEU A 99 -0.21 -7.80 5.51
CA LEU A 99 -1.41 -8.09 4.72
C LEU A 99 -2.25 -9.20 5.36
N SER A 100 -1.59 -10.22 5.90
CA SER A 100 -2.26 -11.29 6.64
C SER A 100 -3.04 -10.74 7.85
N GLU A 101 -2.45 -9.83 8.58
CA GLU A 101 -3.12 -9.19 9.71
C GLU A 101 -4.32 -8.36 9.27
N PHE A 102 -4.20 -7.57 8.20
CA PHE A 102 -5.32 -6.83 7.63
C PHE A 102 -6.42 -7.76 7.12
N ALA A 103 -6.05 -8.89 6.54
CA ALA A 103 -7.01 -9.86 6.00
C ALA A 103 -7.88 -10.53 7.07
N GLN A 104 -7.52 -10.41 8.34
CA GLN A 104 -8.35 -10.90 9.44
C GLN A 104 -9.63 -10.10 9.62
N THR A 105 -9.64 -8.84 9.22
CA THR A 105 -10.80 -7.94 9.39
C THR A 105 -11.36 -7.39 8.10
N MET A 106 -10.59 -7.45 7.00
CA MET A 106 -10.99 -6.95 5.69
C MET A 106 -10.75 -8.03 4.64
N LYS A 107 -11.72 -8.21 3.73
CA LYS A 107 -11.48 -9.04 2.56
C LYS A 107 -10.64 -8.27 1.56
N ILE A 108 -9.46 -8.78 1.22
CA ILE A 108 -8.54 -8.15 0.29
C ILE A 108 -8.52 -8.92 -1.02
N THR A 109 -8.82 -8.25 -2.12
CA THR A 109 -8.79 -8.81 -3.46
C THR A 109 -7.83 -8.02 -4.33
N PHE A 110 -6.90 -8.72 -4.99
CA PHE A 110 -5.96 -8.08 -5.92
C PHE A 110 -6.59 -8.02 -7.30
N LEU A 111 -6.70 -6.81 -7.85
CA LEU A 111 -7.19 -6.59 -9.21
C LEU A 111 -6.07 -6.70 -10.25
N THR A 112 -4.83 -6.44 -9.83
CA THR A 112 -3.65 -6.56 -10.69
C THR A 112 -2.69 -7.57 -10.08
N PRO A 113 -1.81 -8.20 -10.89
CA PRO A 113 -0.85 -9.18 -10.36
C PRO A 113 0.04 -8.57 -9.27
N SER A 114 0.30 -9.34 -8.23
CA SER A 114 1.12 -8.91 -7.10
C SER A 114 2.00 -10.06 -6.63
N VAL A 115 3.23 -9.73 -6.21
CA VAL A 115 4.13 -10.72 -5.60
C VAL A 115 3.63 -11.21 -4.24
N TYR A 116 2.65 -10.54 -3.67
CA TYR A 116 2.03 -10.93 -2.40
C TYR A 116 0.83 -11.86 -2.59
N GLN A 117 0.38 -12.03 -3.82
CA GLN A 117 -0.76 -12.85 -4.17
C GLN A 117 -0.34 -14.31 -4.35
N GLY A 118 -1.23 -15.23 -4.00
CA GLY A 118 -1.03 -16.66 -4.23
C GLY A 118 -0.23 -17.39 -3.16
N GLU A 119 0.31 -16.69 -2.18
CA GLU A 119 0.89 -17.31 -1.01
C GLU A 119 -0.07 -17.19 0.16
N THR A 120 -0.10 -18.22 0.99
CA THR A 120 -0.91 -18.19 2.20
C THR A 120 -0.39 -17.11 3.12
N TYR A 121 -1.25 -16.17 3.46
CA TYR A 121 -0.98 -15.15 4.46
C TYR A 121 -1.14 -15.74 5.87
N VAL A 122 -0.40 -16.76 6.14
CA VAL A 122 -0.52 -17.43 7.43
C VAL A 122 0.78 -17.31 8.18
#